data_7e1a3acecc89447f4938abb43f35ce8e
#
_entry.id   7e1a3acecc89447f4938abb43f35ce8e
#
_cell.length_a   1.000
_cell.length_b   1.000
_cell.length_c   1.000
_cell.angle_alpha   90.00
_cell.angle_beta   90.00
_cell.angle_gamma   90.00
#
_symmetry.space_group_name_H-M   'P 1'
#
loop_
_entity.id
_entity.type
_entity.pdbx_description
1 polymer ?
#
loop_
_entity_poly.entity_id
_entity_poly.type
_entity_poly.pdbx_seq_one_letter_code
_entity_poly.pdbx_strand_id
1 'polypeptide(L)'
;MTHCVLTIAGSDSGGNAGIQADLRMFHAYSLHGCTALASLTAQNPNEVCAIHDVPAEFVAAQLDAVLDIYSIGALKTGMLFSAPVIHIVADRLRSRPRIPKVIDPVMVATSGARLLRPDAVAELKRELLPLADLVTPNIPEAELLAKATVAGRVSLRDAAKRIFDEFGCAVLIKGGHALGDLALGEDTLYDGKKFSSFISPPIGNPVSTHGTGCSLSAALAAELALGRDLEAAVTGAKKAVYAAIKNSYLVGPNCGVLGFTNH
;
A
#
# COMPACT_ATOMS: atom_id res chain seq x y z
N MET A 1 25.85 -1.45 -0.77
CA MET A 1 25.06 -2.21 -1.78
C MET A 1 23.80 -1.45 -2.06
N THR A 2 23.34 -1.41 -3.31
CA THR A 2 22.05 -0.82 -3.66
C THR A 2 20.95 -1.72 -3.06
N HIS A 3 20.05 -1.13 -2.29
CA HIS A 3 18.94 -1.88 -1.71
C HIS A 3 17.90 -2.21 -2.77
N CYS A 4 17.37 -3.44 -2.71
CA CYS A 4 16.23 -3.85 -3.54
C CYS A 4 14.95 -3.78 -2.72
N VAL A 5 13.85 -3.41 -3.35
CA VAL A 5 12.51 -3.40 -2.75
C VAL A 5 11.60 -4.26 -3.61
N LEU A 6 10.81 -5.13 -2.98
CA LEU A 6 9.88 -6.01 -3.68
C LEU A 6 8.45 -5.49 -3.55
N THR A 7 7.74 -5.38 -4.67
CA THR A 7 6.28 -5.23 -4.67
C THR A 7 5.60 -6.51 -5.12
N ILE A 8 4.58 -6.93 -4.38
CA ILE A 8 3.71 -8.08 -4.67
C ILE A 8 2.31 -7.51 -4.86
N ALA A 9 1.89 -7.31 -6.09
CA ALA A 9 0.64 -6.61 -6.37
C ALA A 9 0.11 -6.90 -7.79
N GLY A 10 -1.08 -6.39 -8.07
CA GLY A 10 -1.65 -6.38 -9.40
C GLY A 10 -0.96 -5.37 -10.32
N SER A 11 -1.04 -5.64 -11.63
CA SER A 11 -0.59 -4.74 -12.69
C SER A 11 -1.75 -3.86 -13.16
N ASP A 12 -1.55 -2.54 -13.18
CA ASP A 12 -2.47 -1.56 -13.76
C ASP A 12 -2.05 -1.23 -15.19
N SER A 13 -2.86 -1.63 -16.19
CA SER A 13 -2.58 -1.34 -17.61
C SER A 13 -2.54 0.17 -17.93
N GLY A 14 -3.26 0.98 -17.16
CA GLY A 14 -3.23 2.45 -17.24
C GLY A 14 -1.97 3.07 -16.63
N GLY A 15 -1.21 2.29 -15.84
CA GLY A 15 0.07 2.69 -15.29
C GLY A 15 0.02 3.68 -14.12
N ASN A 16 -1.15 3.91 -13.51
CA ASN A 16 -1.33 4.93 -12.46
C ASN A 16 -1.32 4.35 -11.04
N ALA A 17 -1.55 3.04 -10.91
CA ALA A 17 -1.61 2.30 -9.65
C ALA A 17 -0.81 0.99 -9.76
N GLY A 18 -1.02 0.07 -8.83
CA GLY A 18 -0.39 -1.25 -8.83
C GLY A 18 1.13 -1.20 -8.89
N ILE A 19 1.73 -2.26 -9.45
CA ILE A 19 3.19 -2.36 -9.56
C ILE A 19 3.82 -1.22 -10.34
N GLN A 20 3.10 -0.60 -11.28
CA GLN A 20 3.63 0.51 -12.09
C GLN A 20 3.87 1.76 -11.24
N ALA A 21 2.94 2.10 -10.36
CA ALA A 21 3.12 3.19 -9.40
C ALA A 21 4.23 2.86 -8.39
N ASP A 22 4.28 1.60 -7.92
CA ASP A 22 5.27 1.14 -6.98
C ASP A 22 6.68 1.26 -7.56
N LEU A 23 6.91 0.77 -8.77
CA LEU A 23 8.21 0.84 -9.45
C LEU A 23 8.66 2.28 -9.71
N ARG A 24 7.73 3.18 -10.08
CA ARG A 24 8.04 4.60 -10.23
C ARG A 24 8.49 5.22 -8.91
N MET A 25 7.82 4.86 -7.81
CA MET A 25 8.20 5.33 -6.48
C MET A 25 9.56 4.79 -6.08
N PHE A 26 9.84 3.49 -6.28
CA PHE A 26 11.16 2.91 -6.00
C PHE A 26 12.26 3.57 -6.81
N HIS A 27 11.99 3.88 -8.08
CA HIS A 27 12.92 4.62 -8.94
C HIS A 27 13.19 6.03 -8.41
N ALA A 28 12.15 6.74 -7.93
CA ALA A 28 12.29 8.06 -7.33
C ALA A 28 13.19 8.06 -6.06
N TYR A 29 13.22 6.92 -5.34
CA TYR A 29 14.14 6.68 -4.23
C TYR A 29 15.51 6.12 -4.65
N SER A 30 15.78 6.01 -5.96
CA SER A 30 17.01 5.40 -6.50
C SER A 30 17.24 3.95 -6.03
N LEU A 31 16.14 3.20 -5.82
CA LEU A 31 16.16 1.80 -5.42
C LEU A 31 15.85 0.88 -6.59
N HIS A 32 16.42 -0.33 -6.58
CA HIS A 32 16.04 -1.37 -7.53
C HIS A 32 14.71 -2.01 -7.13
N GLY A 33 13.69 -1.88 -7.98
CA GLY A 33 12.37 -2.46 -7.74
C GLY A 33 12.25 -3.85 -8.34
N CYS A 34 12.01 -4.86 -7.49
CA CYS A 34 11.60 -6.21 -7.90
C CYS A 34 10.07 -6.32 -7.86
N THR A 35 9.51 -7.25 -8.64
CA THR A 35 8.05 -7.45 -8.69
C THR A 35 7.67 -8.91 -8.63
N ALA A 36 6.53 -9.20 -8.01
CA ALA A 36 5.76 -10.43 -8.21
C ALA A 36 4.31 -10.03 -8.54
N LEU A 37 3.86 -10.41 -9.73
CA LEU A 37 2.53 -10.08 -10.25
C LEU A 37 1.49 -11.02 -9.64
N ALA A 38 0.53 -10.47 -8.90
CA ALA A 38 -0.58 -11.21 -8.29
C ALA A 38 -1.81 -11.28 -9.21
N SER A 39 -2.01 -10.25 -10.05
CA SER A 39 -3.11 -10.17 -11.01
C SER A 39 -2.79 -9.17 -12.11
N LEU A 40 -3.50 -9.26 -13.22
CA LEU A 40 -3.46 -8.28 -14.31
C LEU A 40 -4.82 -7.58 -14.39
N THR A 41 -4.84 -6.27 -14.60
CA THR A 41 -6.09 -5.55 -14.83
C THR A 41 -6.11 -4.91 -16.21
N ALA A 42 -7.28 -4.96 -16.85
CA ALA A 42 -7.62 -4.05 -17.93
C ALA A 42 -8.26 -2.82 -17.27
N GLN A 43 -7.46 -1.80 -17.03
CA GLN A 43 -7.82 -0.65 -16.20
C GLN A 43 -7.39 0.65 -16.87
N ASN A 44 -8.20 1.68 -16.65
CA ASN A 44 -7.90 3.07 -16.94
C ASN A 44 -8.35 3.94 -15.74
N PRO A 45 -8.12 5.27 -15.73
CA PRO A 45 -8.49 6.12 -14.59
C PRO A 45 -9.97 6.11 -14.21
N ASN A 46 -10.86 5.72 -15.12
CA ASN A 46 -12.30 5.78 -14.91
C ASN A 46 -12.87 4.43 -14.41
N GLU A 47 -12.26 3.30 -14.83
CA GLU A 47 -12.82 1.97 -14.54
C GLU A 47 -11.78 0.85 -14.56
N VAL A 48 -12.13 -0.25 -13.91
CA VAL A 48 -11.49 -1.56 -14.02
C VAL A 48 -12.41 -2.45 -14.85
N CYS A 49 -12.08 -2.63 -16.14
CA CYS A 49 -12.91 -3.38 -17.09
C CYS A 49 -12.82 -4.90 -16.88
N ALA A 50 -11.64 -5.40 -16.52
CA ALA A 50 -11.42 -6.83 -16.30
C ALA A 50 -10.24 -7.07 -15.35
N ILE A 51 -10.27 -8.21 -14.67
CA ILE A 51 -9.18 -8.69 -13.83
C ILE A 51 -8.87 -10.13 -14.24
N HIS A 52 -7.60 -10.40 -14.49
CA HIS A 52 -7.07 -11.74 -14.70
C HIS A 52 -6.22 -12.16 -13.52
N ASP A 53 -6.63 -13.24 -12.83
CA ASP A 53 -5.91 -13.80 -11.68
C ASP A 53 -4.65 -14.50 -12.20
N VAL A 54 -3.49 -14.23 -11.60
CA VAL A 54 -2.28 -15.00 -11.88
C VAL A 54 -2.35 -16.27 -11.06
N PRO A 55 -2.11 -17.46 -11.66
CA PRO A 55 -2.10 -18.71 -10.90
C PRO A 55 -1.17 -18.64 -9.68
N ALA A 56 -1.66 -19.10 -8.52
CA ALA A 56 -0.93 -18.97 -7.26
C ALA A 56 0.46 -19.64 -7.31
N GLU A 57 0.59 -20.76 -8.00
CA GLU A 57 1.86 -21.45 -8.24
C GLU A 57 2.84 -20.61 -9.06
N PHE A 58 2.35 -19.77 -9.98
CA PHE A 58 3.20 -18.87 -10.74
C PHE A 58 3.61 -17.65 -9.92
N VAL A 59 2.73 -17.17 -9.02
CA VAL A 59 3.11 -16.14 -8.02
C VAL A 59 4.21 -16.67 -7.11
N ALA A 60 4.11 -17.93 -6.66
CA ALA A 60 5.17 -18.60 -5.89
C ALA A 60 6.50 -18.63 -6.65
N ALA A 61 6.48 -19.05 -7.92
CA ALA A 61 7.67 -19.11 -8.75
C ALA A 61 8.34 -17.74 -8.93
N GLN A 62 7.55 -16.67 -9.10
CA GLN A 62 8.07 -15.30 -9.16
C GLN A 62 8.74 -14.90 -7.84
N LEU A 63 8.09 -15.20 -6.69
CA LEU A 63 8.64 -14.90 -5.37
C LEU A 63 9.93 -15.67 -5.11
N ASP A 64 9.97 -16.96 -5.40
CA ASP A 64 11.16 -17.81 -5.22
C ASP A 64 12.32 -17.28 -6.07
N ALA A 65 12.08 -16.97 -7.35
CA ALA A 65 13.10 -16.42 -8.26
C ALA A 65 13.69 -15.07 -7.77
N VAL A 66 12.90 -14.26 -7.10
CA VAL A 66 13.34 -12.95 -6.59
C VAL A 66 13.98 -13.08 -5.21
N LEU A 67 13.31 -13.76 -4.27
CA LEU A 67 13.74 -13.83 -2.87
C LEU A 67 15.01 -14.67 -2.65
N ASP A 68 15.33 -15.56 -3.57
CA ASP A 68 16.52 -16.41 -3.47
C ASP A 68 17.79 -15.73 -4.01
N ILE A 69 17.66 -14.70 -4.86
CA ILE A 69 18.78 -14.06 -5.54
C ILE A 69 19.02 -12.62 -5.05
N TYR A 70 17.94 -11.84 -4.83
CA TYR A 70 18.06 -10.43 -4.51
C TYR A 70 18.08 -10.18 -3.01
N SER A 71 18.96 -9.28 -2.56
CA SER A 71 18.98 -8.80 -1.17
C SER A 71 17.85 -7.78 -0.96
N ILE A 72 16.65 -8.28 -0.65
CA ILE A 72 15.47 -7.44 -0.44
C ILE A 72 15.57 -6.71 0.90
N GLY A 73 15.61 -5.39 0.87
CA GLY A 73 15.66 -4.53 2.08
C GLY A 73 14.32 -4.34 2.74
N ALA A 74 13.23 -4.33 1.96
CA ALA A 74 11.84 -4.33 2.43
C ALA A 74 10.91 -4.77 1.30
N LEU A 75 9.67 -5.08 1.65
CA LEU A 75 8.65 -5.40 0.66
C LEU A 75 7.31 -4.75 0.99
N LYS A 76 6.47 -4.61 -0.05
CA LYS A 76 5.06 -4.25 0.13
C LYS A 76 4.15 -5.25 -0.60
N THR A 77 2.95 -5.43 -0.06
CA THR A 77 1.86 -6.05 -0.82
C THR A 77 0.81 -5.00 -1.17
N GLY A 78 0.21 -5.13 -2.35
CA GLY A 78 -0.97 -4.36 -2.76
C GLY A 78 -2.15 -5.28 -3.05
N MET A 79 -2.83 -5.08 -4.16
CA MET A 79 -3.94 -5.94 -4.60
C MET A 79 -3.47 -7.36 -4.88
N LEU A 80 -3.96 -8.32 -4.09
CA LEU A 80 -3.66 -9.76 -4.25
C LEU A 80 -4.82 -10.56 -4.85
N PHE A 81 -6.00 -9.99 -4.92
CA PHE A 81 -7.21 -10.43 -5.57
C PHE A 81 -7.86 -11.70 -4.98
N SER A 82 -7.15 -12.82 -4.83
CA SER A 82 -7.74 -14.12 -4.48
C SER A 82 -7.10 -14.78 -3.25
N ALA A 83 -7.88 -15.62 -2.56
CA ALA A 83 -7.43 -16.36 -1.38
C ALA A 83 -6.23 -17.28 -1.65
N PRO A 84 -6.16 -18.04 -2.77
CA PRO A 84 -4.98 -18.85 -3.08
C PRO A 84 -3.70 -18.04 -3.23
N VAL A 85 -3.79 -16.84 -3.86
CA VAL A 85 -2.62 -15.94 -4.00
C VAL A 85 -2.20 -15.42 -2.63
N ILE A 86 -3.13 -14.98 -1.78
CA ILE A 86 -2.82 -14.52 -0.42
C ILE A 86 -2.13 -15.63 0.39
N HIS A 87 -2.65 -16.85 0.33
CA HIS A 87 -2.08 -18.00 1.03
C HIS A 87 -0.63 -18.25 0.61
N ILE A 88 -0.36 -18.29 -0.70
CA ILE A 88 1.00 -18.58 -1.20
C ILE A 88 1.98 -17.43 -0.89
N VAL A 89 1.52 -16.17 -0.96
CA VAL A 89 2.31 -15.01 -0.55
C VAL A 89 2.66 -15.10 0.93
N ALA A 90 1.67 -15.35 1.79
CA ALA A 90 1.89 -15.49 3.24
C ALA A 90 2.88 -16.63 3.56
N ASP A 91 2.76 -17.77 2.88
CA ASP A 91 3.67 -18.91 3.04
C ASP A 91 5.12 -18.51 2.74
N ARG A 92 5.37 -17.84 1.63
CA ARG A 92 6.71 -17.36 1.26
C ARG A 92 7.25 -16.30 2.22
N LEU A 93 6.41 -15.42 2.71
CA LEU A 93 6.82 -14.36 3.63
C LEU A 93 7.12 -14.86 5.05
N ARG A 94 6.49 -15.95 5.52
CA ARG A 94 6.81 -16.58 6.80
C ARG A 94 8.27 -17.05 6.88
N SER A 95 8.82 -17.53 5.77
CA SER A 95 10.21 -17.95 5.70
C SER A 95 11.21 -16.78 5.68
N ARG A 96 10.75 -15.55 5.61
CA ARG A 96 11.56 -14.32 5.52
C ARG A 96 11.20 -13.30 6.63
N PRO A 97 11.30 -13.68 7.94
CA PRO A 97 10.83 -12.83 9.04
C PRO A 97 11.61 -11.51 9.18
N ARG A 98 12.83 -11.44 8.69
CA ARG A 98 13.70 -10.26 8.82
C ARG A 98 13.48 -9.17 7.77
N ILE A 99 12.73 -9.46 6.72
CA ILE A 99 12.41 -8.46 5.69
C ILE A 99 11.22 -7.63 6.17
N PRO A 100 11.34 -6.31 6.36
CA PRO A 100 10.21 -5.44 6.71
C PRO A 100 9.09 -5.53 5.68
N LYS A 101 7.84 -5.67 6.14
CA LYS A 101 6.65 -5.92 5.34
C LYS A 101 5.60 -4.83 5.53
N VAL A 102 5.36 -4.05 4.48
CA VAL A 102 4.25 -3.10 4.41
C VAL A 102 3.09 -3.77 3.70
N ILE A 103 2.00 -4.02 4.42
CA ILE A 103 0.79 -4.63 3.84
C ILE A 103 -0.25 -3.54 3.60
N ASP A 104 -0.50 -3.22 2.34
CA ASP A 104 -1.61 -2.35 1.94
C ASP A 104 -2.84 -3.25 1.70
N PRO A 105 -3.87 -3.21 2.57
CA PRO A 105 -4.98 -4.16 2.52
C PRO A 105 -6.02 -3.72 1.48
N VAL A 106 -5.60 -3.62 0.21
CA VAL A 106 -6.41 -3.10 -0.89
C VAL A 106 -7.63 -3.98 -1.13
N MET A 107 -8.83 -3.48 -0.82
CA MET A 107 -10.10 -4.21 -0.98
C MET A 107 -10.96 -3.64 -2.09
N VAL A 108 -10.93 -2.31 -2.28
CA VAL A 108 -11.77 -1.59 -3.25
C VAL A 108 -10.93 -0.53 -3.95
N ALA A 109 -11.09 -0.42 -5.27
CA ALA A 109 -10.47 0.64 -6.07
C ALA A 109 -11.08 2.02 -5.76
N THR A 110 -10.38 3.09 -6.09
CA THR A 110 -10.92 4.46 -6.03
C THR A 110 -12.18 4.62 -6.89
N SER A 111 -12.30 3.86 -7.98
CA SER A 111 -13.50 3.79 -8.84
C SER A 111 -14.68 3.03 -8.21
N GLY A 112 -14.52 2.44 -7.03
CA GLY A 112 -15.53 1.60 -6.38
C GLY A 112 -15.52 0.12 -6.80
N ALA A 113 -14.69 -0.27 -7.76
CA ALA A 113 -14.56 -1.65 -8.18
C ALA A 113 -13.97 -2.51 -7.05
N ARG A 114 -14.56 -3.68 -6.81
CA ARG A 114 -14.03 -4.63 -5.82
C ARG A 114 -12.74 -5.26 -6.35
N LEU A 115 -11.64 -5.08 -5.60
CA LEU A 115 -10.30 -5.57 -5.93
C LEU A 115 -9.88 -6.81 -5.13
N LEU A 116 -10.68 -7.19 -4.14
CA LEU A 116 -10.47 -8.40 -3.35
C LEU A 116 -11.75 -9.22 -3.32
N ARG A 117 -11.65 -10.52 -3.59
CA ARG A 117 -12.80 -11.43 -3.50
C ARG A 117 -13.28 -11.54 -2.05
N PRO A 118 -14.57 -11.79 -1.80
CA PRO A 118 -15.12 -11.85 -0.43
C PRO A 118 -14.43 -12.91 0.45
N ASP A 119 -14.11 -14.07 -0.11
CA ASP A 119 -13.39 -15.16 0.56
C ASP A 119 -11.93 -14.80 0.88
N ALA A 120 -11.31 -13.97 0.05
CA ALA A 120 -9.94 -13.51 0.22
C ALA A 120 -9.75 -12.54 1.40
N VAL A 121 -10.80 -11.84 1.85
CA VAL A 121 -10.73 -10.96 3.03
C VAL A 121 -10.42 -11.77 4.31
N ALA A 122 -11.06 -12.93 4.46
CA ALA A 122 -10.81 -13.81 5.61
C ALA A 122 -9.37 -14.34 5.58
N GLU A 123 -8.88 -14.71 4.39
CA GLU A 123 -7.51 -15.19 4.19
C GLU A 123 -6.47 -14.10 4.47
N LEU A 124 -6.71 -12.87 4.00
CA LEU A 124 -5.87 -11.71 4.28
C LEU A 124 -5.71 -11.50 5.80
N LYS A 125 -6.82 -11.51 6.54
CA LYS A 125 -6.83 -11.33 8.00
C LYS A 125 -6.13 -12.47 8.73
N ARG A 126 -6.33 -13.72 8.29
CA ARG A 126 -5.80 -14.91 8.98
C ARG A 126 -4.33 -15.14 8.72
N GLU A 127 -3.88 -14.96 7.46
CA GLU A 127 -2.59 -15.43 7.00
C GLU A 127 -1.56 -14.33 6.78
N LEU A 128 -1.99 -13.16 6.27
CA LEU A 128 -1.05 -12.15 5.79
C LEU A 128 -0.88 -10.99 6.78
N LEU A 129 -1.97 -10.45 7.35
CA LEU A 129 -1.87 -9.32 8.29
C LEU A 129 -1.02 -9.64 9.53
N PRO A 130 -1.04 -10.86 10.12
CA PRO A 130 -0.16 -11.19 11.23
C PRO A 130 1.34 -11.22 10.89
N LEU A 131 1.69 -11.16 9.61
CA LEU A 131 3.09 -11.11 9.15
C LEU A 131 3.57 -9.68 8.91
N ALA A 132 2.67 -8.69 8.97
CA ALA A 132 2.98 -7.30 8.68
C ALA A 132 3.85 -6.68 9.78
N ASP A 133 4.79 -5.82 9.39
CA ASP A 133 5.41 -4.85 10.31
C ASP A 133 4.57 -3.57 10.35
N LEU A 134 3.93 -3.22 9.21
CA LEU A 134 3.06 -2.08 9.07
C LEU A 134 1.89 -2.42 8.15
N VAL A 135 0.66 -2.15 8.57
CA VAL A 135 -0.53 -2.18 7.72
C VAL A 135 -1.01 -0.76 7.43
N THR A 136 -1.47 -0.50 6.18
CA THR A 136 -1.81 0.85 5.72
C THR A 136 -3.26 0.98 5.23
N PRO A 137 -4.28 0.71 6.06
CA PRO A 137 -5.67 0.81 5.64
C PRO A 137 -6.11 2.27 5.41
N ASN A 138 -7.00 2.49 4.45
CA ASN A 138 -7.83 3.68 4.42
C ASN A 138 -8.97 3.56 5.47
N ILE A 139 -9.78 4.62 5.65
CA ILE A 139 -10.85 4.61 6.67
C ILE A 139 -11.84 3.45 6.46
N PRO A 140 -12.42 3.20 5.25
CA PRO A 140 -13.31 2.06 5.01
C PRO A 140 -12.64 0.70 5.28
N GLU A 141 -11.37 0.54 4.91
CA GLU A 141 -10.60 -0.68 5.20
C GLU A 141 -10.36 -0.86 6.70
N ALA A 142 -10.05 0.25 7.40
CA ALA A 142 -9.87 0.23 8.86
C ALA A 142 -11.17 -0.14 9.59
N GLU A 143 -12.32 0.39 9.15
CA GLU A 143 -13.64 0.03 9.69
C GLU A 143 -13.93 -1.47 9.53
N LEU A 144 -13.64 -2.03 8.36
CA LEU A 144 -13.81 -3.46 8.10
C LEU A 144 -12.87 -4.32 8.96
N LEU A 145 -11.59 -3.92 9.07
CA LEU A 145 -10.61 -4.64 9.86
C LEU A 145 -10.93 -4.57 11.35
N ALA A 146 -11.26 -3.39 11.87
CA ALA A 146 -11.57 -3.16 13.29
C ALA A 146 -12.99 -3.59 13.68
N LYS A 147 -13.86 -3.88 12.72
CA LYS A 147 -15.32 -4.10 12.93
C LYS A 147 -15.96 -2.95 13.71
N ALA A 148 -15.63 -1.72 13.35
CA ALA A 148 -16.05 -0.51 14.04
C ALA A 148 -16.19 0.66 13.07
N THR A 149 -17.08 1.60 13.35
CA THR A 149 -17.26 2.81 12.56
C THR A 149 -16.28 3.90 12.99
N VAL A 150 -15.70 4.60 12.01
CA VAL A 150 -14.80 5.73 12.23
C VAL A 150 -15.54 7.03 11.89
N ALA A 151 -15.82 7.85 12.92
CA ALA A 151 -16.52 9.13 12.77
C ALA A 151 -15.65 10.36 13.12
N GLY A 152 -14.43 10.14 13.56
CA GLY A 152 -13.48 11.18 13.97
C GLY A 152 -12.27 10.58 14.66
N ARG A 153 -11.44 11.44 15.25
CA ARG A 153 -10.12 11.08 15.82
C ARG A 153 -10.19 10.00 16.88
N VAL A 154 -11.16 10.07 17.80
CA VAL A 154 -11.28 9.10 18.90
C VAL A 154 -11.57 7.72 18.35
N SER A 155 -12.61 7.57 17.53
CA SER A 155 -12.98 6.27 16.92
C SER A 155 -11.91 5.75 15.95
N LEU A 156 -11.17 6.62 15.26
CA LEU A 156 -10.03 6.24 14.41
C LEU A 156 -8.91 5.62 15.26
N ARG A 157 -8.56 6.24 16.40
CA ARG A 157 -7.56 5.69 17.32
C ARG A 157 -8.00 4.36 17.92
N ASP A 158 -9.27 4.22 18.25
CA ASP A 158 -9.82 2.94 18.75
C ASP A 158 -9.78 1.86 17.66
N ALA A 159 -10.07 2.20 16.40
CA ALA A 159 -9.93 1.28 15.28
C ALA A 159 -8.47 0.84 15.09
N ALA A 160 -7.50 1.78 15.15
CA ALA A 160 -6.08 1.45 15.03
C ALA A 160 -5.60 0.50 16.16
N LYS A 161 -6.05 0.73 17.40
CA LYS A 161 -5.74 -0.18 18.53
C LYS A 161 -6.31 -1.56 18.29
N ARG A 162 -7.58 -1.68 17.89
CA ARG A 162 -8.21 -2.99 17.62
C ARG A 162 -7.48 -3.76 16.53
N ILE A 163 -7.04 -3.08 15.47
CA ILE A 163 -6.25 -3.70 14.39
C ILE A 163 -4.91 -4.18 14.93
N PHE A 164 -4.23 -3.36 15.74
CA PHE A 164 -2.97 -3.73 16.37
C PHE A 164 -3.16 -4.95 17.31
N ASP A 165 -4.19 -4.93 18.16
CA ASP A 165 -4.47 -6.00 19.12
C ASP A 165 -4.82 -7.32 18.41
N GLU A 166 -5.51 -7.24 17.23
CA GLU A 166 -5.88 -8.44 16.46
C GLU A 166 -4.71 -9.03 15.68
N PHE A 167 -3.81 -8.18 15.12
CA PHE A 167 -2.78 -8.64 14.17
C PHE A 167 -1.33 -8.47 14.66
N GLY A 168 -1.08 -7.69 15.70
CA GLY A 168 0.26 -7.51 16.28
C GLY A 168 1.21 -6.61 15.47
N CYS A 169 0.70 -5.83 14.51
CA CYS A 169 1.49 -4.99 13.62
C CYS A 169 1.16 -3.50 13.80
N ALA A 170 2.12 -2.62 13.50
CA ALA A 170 1.85 -1.19 13.47
C ALA A 170 0.78 -0.83 12.42
N VAL A 171 0.01 0.21 12.67
CA VAL A 171 -1.15 0.60 11.85
C VAL A 171 -1.03 2.07 11.43
N LEU A 172 -0.98 2.34 10.13
CA LEU A 172 -1.09 3.67 9.57
C LEU A 172 -2.45 3.83 8.87
N ILE A 173 -3.42 4.46 9.55
CA ILE A 173 -4.72 4.75 8.93
C ILE A 173 -4.59 6.00 8.07
N LYS A 174 -4.89 5.84 6.77
CA LYS A 174 -4.86 6.93 5.78
C LYS A 174 -6.13 7.78 5.91
N GLY A 175 -5.97 9.05 6.31
CA GLY A 175 -7.11 9.95 6.52
C GLY A 175 -7.73 10.51 5.24
N GLY A 176 -6.94 10.70 4.19
CA GLY A 176 -7.39 11.12 2.85
C GLY A 176 -8.35 12.30 2.80
N HIS A 177 -9.53 12.16 3.37
CA HIS A 177 -10.59 13.16 3.42
C HIS A 177 -10.80 13.67 4.84
N ALA A 178 -11.24 14.92 4.98
CA ALA A 178 -11.66 15.44 6.28
C ALA A 178 -12.87 14.67 6.81
N LEU A 179 -12.82 14.25 8.08
CA LEU A 179 -13.89 13.50 8.72
C LEU A 179 -13.97 13.87 10.21
N GLY A 180 -15.08 14.43 10.64
CA GLY A 180 -15.25 14.91 12.01
C GLY A 180 -14.18 15.95 12.35
N ASP A 181 -13.35 15.66 13.35
CA ASP A 181 -12.23 16.50 13.80
C ASP A 181 -10.88 16.15 13.15
N LEU A 182 -10.86 15.26 12.16
CA LEU A 182 -9.68 14.91 11.37
C LEU A 182 -9.47 15.94 10.25
N ALA A 183 -8.24 16.40 10.11
CA ALA A 183 -7.89 17.30 9.02
C ALA A 183 -7.79 16.54 7.68
N LEU A 184 -7.98 17.27 6.58
CA LEU A 184 -7.74 16.75 5.24
C LEU A 184 -6.28 16.26 5.12
N GLY A 185 -6.09 15.03 4.67
CA GLY A 185 -4.77 14.43 4.49
C GLY A 185 -4.03 14.12 5.80
N GLU A 186 -4.74 14.06 6.92
CA GLU A 186 -4.17 13.61 8.19
C GLU A 186 -4.13 12.09 8.26
N ASP A 187 -2.93 11.51 8.31
CA ASP A 187 -2.74 10.08 8.56
C ASP A 187 -2.33 9.86 10.00
N THR A 188 -2.81 8.81 10.62
CA THR A 188 -2.54 8.45 12.02
C THR A 188 -1.83 7.13 12.11
N LEU A 189 -0.63 7.14 12.66
CA LEU A 189 0.17 5.96 12.99
C LEU A 189 -0.09 5.54 14.44
N TYR A 190 -0.26 4.24 14.66
CA TYR A 190 -0.17 3.59 15.97
C TYR A 190 0.90 2.50 15.92
N ASP A 191 1.94 2.63 16.73
CA ASP A 191 3.08 1.70 16.77
C ASP A 191 2.97 0.64 17.89
N GLY A 192 1.79 0.54 18.52
CA GLY A 192 1.53 -0.31 19.68
C GLY A 192 1.81 0.38 21.02
N LYS A 193 2.41 1.56 21.03
CA LYS A 193 2.75 2.33 22.24
C LYS A 193 2.16 3.73 22.22
N LYS A 194 2.33 4.44 21.11
CA LYS A 194 1.90 5.84 20.96
C LYS A 194 1.21 6.07 19.62
N PHE A 195 0.45 7.16 19.59
CA PHE A 195 -0.12 7.70 18.36
C PHE A 195 0.72 8.87 17.85
N SER A 196 0.97 8.87 16.55
CA SER A 196 1.59 9.99 15.84
C SER A 196 0.71 10.40 14.67
N SER A 197 0.44 11.69 14.52
CA SER A 197 -0.36 12.25 13.42
C SER A 197 0.54 12.96 12.42
N PHE A 198 0.30 12.72 11.14
CA PHE A 198 1.06 13.27 10.03
C PHE A 198 0.12 14.03 9.10
N ILE A 199 0.27 15.34 9.01
CA ILE A 199 -0.57 16.22 8.22
C ILE A 199 0.26 16.78 7.07
N SER A 200 -0.25 16.67 5.85
CA SER A 200 0.31 17.37 4.69
C SER A 200 -0.47 18.67 4.42
N PRO A 201 0.21 19.73 3.98
CA PRO A 201 -0.51 20.94 3.56
C PRO A 201 -1.51 20.63 2.43
N PRO A 202 -2.63 21.32 2.36
CA PRO A 202 -3.57 21.12 1.26
C PRO A 202 -2.95 21.51 -0.09
N ILE A 203 -3.23 20.72 -1.12
CA ILE A 203 -2.86 21.02 -2.51
C ILE A 203 -4.12 21.50 -3.21
N GLY A 204 -4.10 22.76 -3.67
CA GLY A 204 -5.22 23.32 -4.43
C GLY A 204 -5.30 22.69 -5.82
N ASN A 205 -6.44 22.10 -6.17
CA ASN A 205 -6.75 21.56 -7.49
C ASN A 205 -5.65 20.66 -8.10
N PRO A 206 -5.27 19.55 -7.45
CA PRO A 206 -4.30 18.64 -8.03
C PRO A 206 -4.84 18.01 -9.32
N VAL A 207 -3.98 17.82 -10.32
CA VAL A 207 -4.37 17.21 -11.60
C VAL A 207 -4.77 15.75 -11.40
N SER A 208 -4.14 15.05 -10.47
CA SER A 208 -4.48 13.68 -10.10
C SER A 208 -4.16 13.37 -8.64
N THR A 209 -5.01 12.55 -8.04
CA THR A 209 -4.76 11.86 -6.76
C THR A 209 -4.85 10.34 -6.91
N HIS A 210 -5.06 9.85 -8.14
CA HIS A 210 -5.17 8.41 -8.41
C HIS A 210 -3.81 7.72 -8.21
N GLY A 211 -3.80 6.59 -7.50
CA GLY A 211 -2.58 5.84 -7.19
C GLY A 211 -1.81 6.31 -5.95
N THR A 212 -2.30 7.31 -5.20
CA THR A 212 -1.64 7.81 -3.98
C THR A 212 -1.50 6.74 -2.90
N GLY A 213 -2.49 5.84 -2.74
CA GLY A 213 -2.42 4.74 -1.78
C GLY A 213 -1.27 3.78 -2.08
N CYS A 214 -1.19 3.29 -3.32
CA CYS A 214 -0.08 2.43 -3.78
C CYS A 214 1.27 3.15 -3.63
N SER A 215 1.34 4.42 -4.06
CA SER A 215 2.55 5.22 -3.94
C SER A 215 3.00 5.41 -2.48
N LEU A 216 2.05 5.58 -1.55
CA LEU A 216 2.38 5.72 -0.12
C LEU A 216 2.95 4.41 0.44
N SER A 217 2.29 3.27 0.19
CA SER A 217 2.79 1.97 0.67
C SER A 217 4.15 1.60 0.03
N ALA A 218 4.36 1.97 -1.24
CA ALA A 218 5.66 1.80 -1.91
C ALA A 218 6.75 2.70 -1.31
N ALA A 219 6.45 3.98 -1.05
CA ALA A 219 7.37 4.90 -0.41
C ALA A 219 7.75 4.44 1.01
N LEU A 220 6.78 3.93 1.79
CA LEU A 220 7.03 3.35 3.10
C LEU A 220 7.99 2.16 3.02
N ALA A 221 7.78 1.25 2.07
CA ALA A 221 8.72 0.14 1.85
C ALA A 221 10.11 0.63 1.44
N ALA A 222 10.19 1.67 0.60
CA ALA A 222 11.46 2.28 0.21
C ALA A 222 12.21 2.88 1.42
N GLU A 223 11.52 3.65 2.27
CA GLU A 223 12.10 4.25 3.48
C GLU A 223 12.58 3.19 4.48
N LEU A 224 11.79 2.11 4.68
CA LEU A 224 12.19 0.99 5.53
C LEU A 224 13.40 0.24 4.95
N ALA A 225 13.48 0.06 3.63
CA ALA A 225 14.64 -0.53 2.96
C ALA A 225 15.91 0.30 3.13
N LEU A 226 15.77 1.62 3.29
CA LEU A 226 16.85 2.55 3.60
C LEU A 226 17.22 2.58 5.10
N GLY A 227 16.59 1.74 5.93
CA GLY A 227 16.87 1.59 7.36
C GLY A 227 16.26 2.70 8.24
N ARG A 228 15.25 3.43 7.74
CA ARG A 228 14.56 4.43 8.55
C ARG A 228 13.67 3.76 9.59
N ASP A 229 13.52 4.38 10.76
CA ASP A 229 12.50 3.99 11.72
C ASP A 229 11.10 4.33 11.19
N LEU A 230 10.07 3.83 11.86
CA LEU A 230 8.71 3.88 11.37
C LEU A 230 8.16 5.32 11.24
N GLU A 231 8.48 6.23 12.18
CA GLU A 231 8.01 7.63 12.11
C GLU A 231 8.74 8.41 11.02
N ALA A 232 10.04 8.21 10.88
CA ALA A 232 10.82 8.79 9.80
C ALA A 232 10.36 8.26 8.44
N ALA A 233 10.05 6.95 8.35
CA ALA A 233 9.53 6.33 7.13
C ALA A 233 8.18 6.93 6.72
N VAL A 234 7.24 7.12 7.67
CA VAL A 234 5.95 7.77 7.38
C VAL A 234 6.15 9.22 6.94
N THR A 235 7.03 9.95 7.61
CA THR A 235 7.35 11.34 7.27
C THR A 235 7.91 11.46 5.85
N GLY A 236 8.90 10.63 5.50
CA GLY A 236 9.51 10.60 4.17
C GLY A 236 8.52 10.18 3.08
N ALA A 237 7.76 9.11 3.32
CA ALA A 237 6.75 8.62 2.39
C ALA A 237 5.66 9.66 2.10
N LYS A 238 5.15 10.35 3.13
CA LYS A 238 4.17 11.44 2.94
C LYS A 238 4.75 12.59 2.12
N LYS A 239 5.99 12.97 2.38
CA LYS A 239 6.69 14.02 1.61
C LYS A 239 6.81 13.63 0.13
N ALA A 240 7.20 12.37 -0.16
CA ALA A 240 7.32 11.87 -1.52
C ALA A 240 5.96 11.86 -2.25
N VAL A 241 4.91 11.35 -1.61
CA VAL A 241 3.56 11.35 -2.18
C VAL A 241 3.03 12.76 -2.38
N TYR A 242 3.24 13.67 -1.42
CA TYR A 242 2.87 15.08 -1.56
C TYR A 242 3.54 15.72 -2.78
N ALA A 243 4.84 15.48 -2.98
CA ALA A 243 5.57 15.96 -4.14
C ALA A 243 5.00 15.37 -5.45
N ALA A 244 4.68 14.07 -5.47
CA ALA A 244 4.09 13.41 -6.64
C ALA A 244 2.69 13.96 -6.99
N ILE A 245 1.86 14.30 -6.00
CA ILE A 245 0.57 14.95 -6.21
C ILE A 245 0.77 16.38 -6.76
N LYS A 246 1.67 17.15 -6.17
CA LYS A 246 1.97 18.52 -6.58
C LYS A 246 2.48 18.60 -8.02
N ASN A 247 3.25 17.61 -8.44
CA ASN A 247 3.82 17.50 -9.79
C ASN A 247 2.95 16.68 -10.74
N SER A 248 1.68 16.39 -10.37
CA SER A 248 0.77 15.64 -11.24
C SER A 248 0.50 16.39 -12.55
N TYR A 249 0.34 15.66 -13.64
CA TYR A 249 0.19 16.20 -14.98
C TYR A 249 -0.80 15.39 -15.83
N LEU A 250 -1.27 15.97 -16.92
CA LEU A 250 -2.16 15.30 -17.87
C LEU A 250 -1.37 14.50 -18.91
N VAL A 251 -1.81 13.27 -19.18
CA VAL A 251 -1.30 12.41 -20.27
C VAL A 251 -2.35 12.17 -21.35
N GLY A 252 -3.54 12.73 -21.19
CA GLY A 252 -4.65 12.67 -22.13
C GLY A 252 -5.81 13.55 -21.66
N PRO A 253 -6.88 13.69 -22.43
CA PRO A 253 -8.07 14.43 -22.01
C PRO A 253 -8.63 13.83 -20.70
N ASN A 254 -8.67 14.63 -19.64
CA ASN A 254 -9.12 14.21 -18.29
C ASN A 254 -8.37 13.01 -17.68
N CYS A 255 -7.16 12.72 -18.16
CA CYS A 255 -6.32 11.65 -17.66
C CYS A 255 -5.11 12.23 -16.94
N GLY A 256 -5.25 12.45 -15.63
CA GLY A 256 -4.17 12.94 -14.77
C GLY A 256 -3.38 11.78 -14.16
N VAL A 257 -2.06 11.96 -14.04
CA VAL A 257 -1.14 11.00 -13.44
C VAL A 257 -0.26 11.69 -12.40
N LEU A 258 0.24 10.95 -11.41
CA LEU A 258 1.21 11.46 -10.44
C LEU A 258 2.56 11.70 -11.11
N GLY A 259 3.22 12.81 -10.75
CA GLY A 259 4.55 13.18 -11.22
C GLY A 259 5.63 12.77 -10.22
N PHE A 260 6.32 11.67 -10.50
CA PHE A 260 7.42 11.20 -9.65
C PHE A 260 8.71 11.92 -10.02
N THR A 261 9.41 12.46 -9.04
CA THR A 261 10.74 13.10 -9.18
C THR A 261 11.74 12.36 -8.31
N ASN A 262 13.01 12.34 -8.74
CA ASN A 262 14.08 11.77 -7.92
C ASN A 262 14.23 12.58 -6.63
N HIS A 263 14.40 11.91 -5.52
CA HIS A 263 14.59 12.46 -4.17
C HIS A 263 16.02 12.27 -3.69
#